data_9317bc7108e47067c7dd89dd34eeb2d9
#
_entry.id   9317bc7108e47067c7dd89dd34eeb2d9
#
_cell.length_a   1.000
_cell.length_b   1.000
_cell.length_c   1.000
_cell.angle_alpha   90.00
_cell.angle_beta   90.00
_cell.angle_gamma   90.00
#
_symmetry.space_group_name_H-M   'P 1'
#
loop_
_entity.id
_entity.type
_entity.pdbx_description
1 polymer ?
#
loop_
_entity_poly.entity_id
_entity_poly.type
_entity_poly.pdbx_seq_one_letter_code
_entity_poly.pdbx_strand_id
1 'polypeptide(L)'
;MADLPAHLLRLVARCFYPVDHILVIEALLTHSTLSDTDLAHVLGYSNNTKVLRRLSGRLKEDGLLSIQHRTERRTDGSGGAFYDARAGADGKGGMKERVMHRDWYYLNYHHAIDSIKFRMHKTNKHVESMGAPATEKKELSCLVCKSQYTELEAMDGITELGFKCGRCGNILEVVPEEERASENETTKRFNQQMEPIQKLLQEIDQTTVPENNFDEALAKQKAITRTDANPAARTEIIDNPNRNLQSTKGLALKPEKISVSVQDDETVKQEERAAEARARREKEARQNALPG
;
A
#
# COMPACT_ATOMS: atom_id res chain seq x y z
N MET A 1 2.26 20.83 16.70
CA MET A 1 1.70 19.46 16.69
C MET A 1 1.61 18.80 15.30
N ALA A 2 1.67 19.55 14.21
CA ALA A 2 1.58 18.99 12.84
C ALA A 2 2.82 18.20 12.37
N ASP A 3 3.90 18.14 13.13
CA ASP A 3 5.19 17.68 12.65
C ASP A 3 5.57 16.24 13.05
N LEU A 4 4.79 15.58 13.93
CA LEU A 4 5.11 14.21 14.37
C LEU A 4 5.14 13.19 13.21
N PRO A 5 4.14 13.13 12.32
CA PRO A 5 4.21 12.23 11.17
C PRO A 5 5.36 12.53 10.23
N ALA A 6 5.64 13.81 10.01
CA ALA A 6 6.77 14.24 9.19
C ALA A 6 8.11 13.88 9.84
N HIS A 7 8.21 14.00 11.16
CA HIS A 7 9.40 13.59 11.91
C HIS A 7 9.62 12.08 11.84
N LEU A 8 8.57 11.28 12.00
CA LEU A 8 8.62 9.83 11.85
C LEU A 8 9.12 9.44 10.46
N LEU A 9 8.56 10.05 9.40
CA LEU A 9 8.98 9.78 8.02
C LEU A 9 10.45 10.12 7.77
N ARG A 10 10.94 11.25 8.29
CA ARG A 10 12.34 11.64 8.23
C ARG A 10 13.25 10.63 8.95
N LEU A 11 12.86 10.19 10.14
CA LEU A 11 13.61 9.22 10.90
C LEU A 11 13.69 7.88 10.16
N VAL A 12 12.55 7.34 9.72
CA VAL A 12 12.48 6.08 8.97
C VAL A 12 13.27 6.16 7.67
N ALA A 13 13.14 7.28 6.93
CA ALA A 13 13.89 7.47 5.70
C ALA A 13 15.41 7.43 5.93
N ARG A 14 15.90 8.09 6.97
CA ARG A 14 17.33 8.12 7.30
C ARG A 14 17.86 6.78 7.82
N CYS A 15 17.03 6.01 8.50
CA CYS A 15 17.43 4.70 9.02
C CYS A 15 17.49 3.60 7.95
N PHE A 16 16.59 3.63 6.95
CA PHE A 16 16.39 2.48 6.07
C PHE A 16 16.59 2.74 4.58
N TYR A 17 16.77 3.99 4.17
CA TYR A 17 16.84 4.34 2.75
C TYR A 17 18.15 5.07 2.39
N PRO A 18 18.65 4.90 1.17
CA PRO A 18 19.76 5.67 0.66
C PRO A 18 19.39 7.14 0.43
N VAL A 19 20.40 7.99 0.31
CA VAL A 19 20.29 9.47 0.24
C VAL A 19 19.29 9.94 -0.81
N ASP A 20 19.26 9.32 -1.98
CA ASP A 20 18.36 9.72 -3.08
C ASP A 20 16.88 9.62 -2.66
N HIS A 21 16.49 8.55 -1.95
CA HIS A 21 15.13 8.39 -1.44
C HIS A 21 14.82 9.36 -0.29
N ILE A 22 15.81 9.66 0.55
CA ILE A 22 15.66 10.66 1.62
C ILE A 22 15.35 12.02 1.03
N LEU A 23 16.05 12.41 -0.04
CA LEU A 23 15.83 13.66 -0.74
C LEU A 23 14.42 13.76 -1.36
N VAL A 24 13.90 12.65 -1.92
CA VAL A 24 12.52 12.58 -2.44
C VAL A 24 11.52 12.84 -1.31
N ILE A 25 11.66 12.18 -0.17
CA ILE A 25 10.76 12.36 0.97
C ILE A 25 10.86 13.80 1.52
N GLU A 26 12.06 14.35 1.67
CA GLU A 26 12.26 15.70 2.16
C GLU A 26 11.68 16.76 1.21
N ALA A 27 11.82 16.57 -0.11
CA ALA A 27 11.19 17.43 -1.10
C ALA A 27 9.66 17.45 -0.97
N LEU A 28 9.05 16.27 -0.75
CA LEU A 28 7.60 16.17 -0.58
C LEU A 28 7.11 16.70 0.78
N LEU A 29 7.90 16.55 1.84
CA LEU A 29 7.59 17.16 3.14
C LEU A 29 7.64 18.69 3.07
N THR A 30 8.52 19.24 2.23
CA THR A 30 8.68 20.69 2.06
C THR A 30 7.60 21.29 1.16
N HIS A 31 7.26 20.63 0.05
CA HIS A 31 6.37 21.16 -0.99
C HIS A 31 4.96 20.57 -0.94
N SER A 32 4.70 19.58 -0.09
CA SER A 32 3.46 18.79 0.08
C SER A 32 3.13 17.91 -1.12
N THR A 33 3.09 18.47 -2.31
CA THR A 33 2.77 17.75 -3.57
C THR A 33 3.63 18.27 -4.71
N LEU A 34 4.15 17.37 -5.53
CA LEU A 34 4.99 17.69 -6.68
C LEU A 34 4.61 16.82 -7.88
N SER A 35 4.57 17.44 -9.07
CA SER A 35 4.50 16.67 -10.32
C SER A 35 5.83 15.98 -10.63
N ASP A 36 5.83 15.01 -11.54
CA ASP A 36 7.04 14.31 -11.99
C ASP A 36 8.11 15.28 -12.51
N THR A 37 7.69 16.32 -13.25
CA THR A 37 8.58 17.36 -13.79
C THR A 37 9.10 18.29 -12.70
N ASP A 38 8.27 18.61 -11.72
CA ASP A 38 8.64 19.48 -10.60
C ASP A 38 9.59 18.79 -9.65
N LEU A 39 9.31 17.55 -9.32
CA LEU A 39 10.18 16.73 -8.49
C LEU A 39 11.54 16.49 -9.16
N ALA A 40 11.57 16.25 -10.48
CA ALA A 40 12.81 16.14 -11.24
C ALA A 40 13.62 17.44 -11.22
N HIS A 41 12.96 18.59 -11.28
CA HIS A 41 13.61 19.89 -11.20
C HIS A 41 14.20 20.16 -9.82
N VAL A 42 13.43 19.93 -8.76
CA VAL A 42 13.87 20.14 -7.36
C VAL A 42 15.06 19.26 -7.00
N LEU A 43 15.07 18.01 -7.47
CA LEU A 43 16.15 17.06 -7.19
C LEU A 43 17.33 17.13 -8.18
N GLY A 44 17.26 17.98 -9.20
CA GLY A 44 18.31 18.09 -10.23
C GLY A 44 18.34 16.95 -11.24
N TYR A 45 17.31 16.10 -11.28
CA TYR A 45 17.18 14.98 -12.24
C TYR A 45 16.44 15.37 -13.53
N SER A 46 16.47 16.63 -13.94
CA SER A 46 15.70 17.16 -15.08
C SER A 46 15.88 16.36 -16.37
N ASN A 47 17.05 15.76 -16.57
CA ASN A 47 17.38 14.96 -17.75
C ASN A 47 17.17 13.45 -17.54
N ASN A 48 16.81 13.01 -16.34
CA ASN A 48 16.77 11.59 -16.02
C ASN A 48 15.52 11.16 -15.23
N THR A 49 14.35 11.36 -15.82
CA THR A 49 13.06 11.01 -15.24
C THR A 49 12.89 9.50 -14.95
N LYS A 50 13.67 8.63 -15.65
CA LYS A 50 13.63 7.18 -15.39
C LYS A 50 14.18 6.82 -14.02
N VAL A 51 15.25 7.51 -13.56
CA VAL A 51 15.80 7.31 -12.21
C VAL A 51 14.77 7.74 -11.18
N LEU A 52 14.16 8.91 -11.36
CA LEU A 52 13.13 9.41 -10.47
C LEU A 52 11.96 8.43 -10.32
N ARG A 53 11.45 7.90 -11.43
CA ARG A 53 10.35 6.90 -11.40
C ARG A 53 10.74 5.62 -10.68
N ARG A 54 12.01 5.20 -10.76
CA ARG A 54 12.51 4.04 -10.00
C ARG A 54 12.55 4.34 -8.50
N LEU A 55 13.04 5.51 -8.10
CA LEU A 55 13.11 5.93 -6.70
C LEU A 55 11.71 6.06 -6.10
N SER A 56 10.82 6.78 -6.78
CA SER A 56 9.44 6.96 -6.34
C SER A 56 8.64 5.64 -6.37
N GLY A 57 8.90 4.77 -7.34
CA GLY A 57 8.30 3.45 -7.43
C GLY A 57 8.60 2.59 -6.21
N ARG A 58 9.85 2.54 -5.77
CA ARG A 58 10.23 1.83 -4.54
C ARG A 58 9.55 2.38 -3.29
N LEU A 59 9.53 3.72 -3.14
CA LEU A 59 8.85 4.35 -2.01
C LEU A 59 7.33 4.09 -2.02
N LYS A 60 6.72 4.00 -3.22
CA LYS A 60 5.32 3.62 -3.39
C LYS A 60 5.07 2.17 -2.99
N GLU A 61 5.91 1.24 -3.46
CA GLU A 61 5.84 -0.19 -3.09
C GLU A 61 6.00 -0.37 -1.58
N ASP A 62 6.84 0.46 -0.98
CA ASP A 62 7.04 0.50 0.46
C ASP A 62 5.90 1.19 1.23
N GLY A 63 4.93 1.78 0.54
CA GLY A 63 3.77 2.44 1.14
C GLY A 63 4.07 3.79 1.79
N LEU A 64 5.26 4.38 1.58
CA LEU A 64 5.62 5.69 2.11
C LEU A 64 5.17 6.84 1.21
N LEU A 65 4.97 6.56 -0.08
CA LEU A 65 4.63 7.54 -1.11
C LEU A 65 3.32 7.14 -1.78
N SER A 66 2.46 8.11 -2.06
CA SER A 66 1.27 7.95 -2.88
C SER A 66 1.42 8.68 -4.21
N ILE A 67 0.87 8.09 -5.28
CA ILE A 67 0.92 8.65 -6.63
C ILE A 67 -0.51 8.83 -7.14
N GLN A 68 -0.82 10.05 -7.57
CA GLN A 68 -2.06 10.37 -8.25
C GLN A 68 -1.81 10.63 -9.73
N HIS A 69 -2.45 9.86 -10.60
CA HIS A 69 -2.37 10.06 -12.04
C HIS A 69 -3.42 11.09 -12.46
N ARG A 70 -2.98 12.16 -13.12
CA ARG A 70 -3.86 13.19 -13.68
C ARG A 70 -3.64 13.36 -15.18
N THR A 71 -4.71 13.70 -15.83
CA THR A 71 -4.72 14.04 -17.26
C THR A 71 -4.81 15.55 -17.38
N GLU A 72 -3.81 16.17 -18.02
CA GLU A 72 -3.70 17.61 -18.13
C GLU A 72 -3.57 18.02 -19.60
N ARG A 73 -4.11 19.18 -19.93
CA ARG A 73 -3.97 19.83 -21.23
C ARG A 73 -2.99 21.00 -21.13
N ARG A 74 -2.08 21.14 -22.07
CA ARG A 74 -1.22 22.33 -22.16
C ARG A 74 -2.00 23.51 -22.68
N THR A 75 -1.90 24.66 -21.98
CA THR A 75 -2.52 25.94 -22.38
C THR A 75 -1.49 26.96 -22.93
N ASP A 76 -0.20 26.58 -22.92
CA ASP A 76 0.92 27.45 -23.31
C ASP A 76 1.10 27.63 -24.83
N GLY A 77 0.15 27.17 -25.65
CA GLY A 77 0.20 27.27 -27.12
C GLY A 77 1.31 26.44 -27.79
N SER A 78 2.24 25.86 -27.03
CA SER A 78 3.34 25.04 -27.57
C SER A 78 2.89 23.62 -27.94
N GLY A 79 1.68 23.26 -27.55
CA GLY A 79 1.02 22.03 -27.98
C GLY A 79 0.43 22.20 -29.36
N GLY A 80 1.25 22.30 -30.41
CA GLY A 80 0.78 22.43 -31.79
C GLY A 80 -0.37 21.46 -32.07
N ALA A 81 -1.50 22.00 -32.53
CA ALA A 81 -2.58 21.23 -33.05
C ALA A 81 -2.01 20.33 -34.16
N PHE A 82 -1.89 19.06 -33.89
CA PHE A 82 -1.51 18.11 -34.93
C PHE A 82 -2.73 17.97 -35.85
N TYR A 83 -2.64 18.52 -37.03
CA TYR A 83 -3.53 18.15 -38.13
C TYR A 83 -3.27 16.69 -38.42
N ASP A 84 -4.15 15.80 -38.00
CA ASP A 84 -4.13 14.42 -38.43
C ASP A 84 -4.56 14.42 -39.92
N ALA A 85 -3.58 14.53 -40.81
CA ALA A 85 -3.78 14.47 -42.26
C ALA A 85 -4.38 13.13 -42.75
N ARG A 86 -4.62 12.18 -41.83
CA ARG A 86 -5.30 10.90 -42.06
C ARG A 86 -6.79 10.92 -41.67
N ALA A 87 -7.31 11.99 -41.07
CA ALA A 87 -8.75 12.16 -40.89
C ALA A 87 -9.36 12.47 -42.25
N GLY A 88 -9.97 11.46 -42.82
CA GLY A 88 -10.41 11.38 -44.20
C GLY A 88 -11.20 12.58 -44.75
N ALA A 89 -11.40 12.56 -46.04
CA ALA A 89 -12.02 13.50 -46.98
C ALA A 89 -13.34 14.21 -46.57
N ASP A 90 -13.81 14.06 -45.34
CA ASP A 90 -15.11 14.62 -44.87
C ASP A 90 -14.99 15.95 -44.10
N GLY A 91 -13.91 16.71 -44.26
CA GLY A 91 -13.86 18.14 -43.86
C GLY A 91 -14.04 18.48 -42.38
N LYS A 92 -14.17 17.50 -41.48
CA LYS A 92 -14.23 17.67 -40.02
C LYS A 92 -12.93 17.30 -39.35
N GLY A 93 -11.82 17.90 -39.79
CA GLY A 93 -10.55 17.83 -39.09
C GLY A 93 -10.63 18.51 -37.74
N GLY A 94 -11.09 17.81 -36.72
CA GLY A 94 -11.09 18.30 -35.35
C GLY A 94 -9.65 18.43 -34.86
N MET A 95 -9.26 19.62 -34.40
CA MET A 95 -8.00 19.84 -33.68
C MET A 95 -7.95 18.88 -32.49
N LYS A 96 -7.14 17.81 -32.58
CA LYS A 96 -6.91 16.94 -31.41
C LYS A 96 -5.97 17.66 -30.45
N GLU A 97 -6.52 18.11 -29.35
CA GLU A 97 -5.75 18.70 -28.26
C GLU A 97 -4.78 17.66 -27.68
N ARG A 98 -3.55 18.07 -27.44
CA ARG A 98 -2.53 17.22 -26.89
C ARG A 98 -2.71 17.07 -25.39
N VAL A 99 -3.26 15.95 -24.99
CA VAL A 99 -3.47 15.55 -23.60
C VAL A 99 -2.21 14.93 -23.07
N MET A 100 -1.75 15.35 -21.91
CA MET A 100 -0.61 14.79 -21.21
C MET A 100 -1.05 14.08 -19.94
N HIS A 101 -0.44 12.92 -19.68
CA HIS A 101 -0.62 12.23 -18.42
C HIS A 101 0.54 12.61 -17.50
N ARG A 102 0.23 13.13 -16.32
CA ARG A 102 1.19 13.48 -15.28
C ARG A 102 0.97 12.67 -14.03
N ASP A 103 2.09 12.29 -13.43
CA ASP A 103 2.12 11.65 -12.13
C ASP A 103 2.39 12.73 -11.08
N TRP A 104 1.52 12.77 -10.09
CA TRP A 104 1.64 13.66 -8.94
C TRP A 104 2.00 12.84 -7.72
N TYR A 105 3.04 13.25 -7.01
CA TYR A 105 3.58 12.58 -5.84
C TYR A 105 3.19 13.33 -4.58
N TYR A 106 2.72 12.63 -3.57
CA TYR A 106 2.37 13.20 -2.26
C TYR A 106 2.55 12.16 -1.16
N LEU A 107 2.56 12.60 0.10
CA LEU A 107 2.70 11.74 1.27
C LEU A 107 1.35 11.60 1.96
N ASN A 108 0.80 10.40 1.97
CA ASN A 108 -0.38 10.10 2.79
C ASN A 108 0.10 9.62 4.16
N TYR A 109 -0.10 10.44 5.19
CA TYR A 109 0.43 10.15 6.53
C TYR A 109 -0.17 8.89 7.14
N HIS A 110 -1.47 8.68 7.05
CA HIS A 110 -2.12 7.48 7.59
C HIS A 110 -1.58 6.21 6.94
N HIS A 111 -1.56 6.18 5.61
CA HIS A 111 -1.03 5.03 4.87
C HIS A 111 0.46 4.77 5.18
N ALA A 112 1.25 5.82 5.31
CA ALA A 112 2.67 5.69 5.61
C ALA A 112 2.90 5.16 7.04
N ILE A 113 2.16 5.65 8.03
CA ILE A 113 2.23 5.18 9.42
C ILE A 113 1.85 3.69 9.50
N ASP A 114 0.75 3.29 8.85
CA ASP A 114 0.31 1.90 8.82
C ASP A 114 1.34 0.98 8.16
N SER A 115 1.94 1.43 7.06
CA SER A 115 3.02 0.70 6.39
C SER A 115 4.26 0.53 7.27
N ILE A 116 4.63 1.56 8.03
CA ILE A 116 5.74 1.52 8.99
C ILE A 116 5.42 0.55 10.13
N LYS A 117 4.24 0.64 10.74
CA LYS A 117 3.79 -0.28 11.81
C LYS A 117 3.81 -1.73 11.33
N PHE A 118 3.26 -1.99 10.16
CA PHE A 118 3.25 -3.33 9.55
C PHE A 118 4.67 -3.89 9.36
N ARG A 119 5.59 -3.08 8.83
CA ARG A 119 6.99 -3.50 8.61
C ARG A 119 7.73 -3.74 9.90
N MET A 120 7.54 -2.89 10.89
CA MET A 120 8.11 -3.10 12.22
C MET A 120 7.65 -4.41 12.83
N HIS A 121 6.33 -4.67 12.79
CA HIS A 121 5.77 -5.93 13.28
C HIS A 121 6.35 -7.14 12.53
N LYS A 122 6.43 -7.06 11.19
CA LYS A 122 6.99 -8.14 10.37
C LYS A 122 8.47 -8.38 10.69
N THR A 123 9.26 -7.31 10.89
CA THR A 123 10.69 -7.41 11.22
C THR A 123 10.88 -7.98 12.63
N ASN A 124 10.08 -7.52 13.60
CA ASN A 124 10.12 -8.06 14.97
C ASN A 124 9.82 -9.56 14.98
N LYS A 125 8.74 -9.96 14.31
CA LYS A 125 8.38 -11.38 14.17
C LYS A 125 9.47 -12.20 13.46
N HIS A 126 10.16 -11.61 12.49
CA HIS A 126 11.29 -12.28 11.83
C HIS A 126 12.48 -12.45 12.78
N VAL A 127 12.84 -11.41 13.54
CA VAL A 127 13.92 -11.48 14.55
C VAL A 127 13.59 -12.50 15.64
N GLU A 128 12.35 -12.50 16.14
CA GLU A 128 11.87 -13.51 17.09
C GLU A 128 11.97 -14.92 16.53
N SER A 129 11.60 -15.13 15.27
CA SER A 129 11.69 -16.45 14.61
C SER A 129 13.12 -16.89 14.38
N MET A 130 14.06 -15.96 14.19
CA MET A 130 15.49 -16.27 14.07
C MET A 130 16.12 -16.57 15.43
N GLY A 131 15.62 -15.94 16.50
CA GLY A 131 16.07 -16.19 17.89
C GLY A 131 15.34 -17.35 18.57
N ALA A 132 14.22 -17.82 18.02
CA ALA A 132 13.56 -19.02 18.52
C ALA A 132 14.36 -20.26 18.06
N PRO A 133 14.86 -21.08 18.97
CA PRO A 133 15.52 -22.32 18.57
C PRO A 133 14.54 -23.14 17.73
N ALA A 134 15.01 -23.62 16.58
CA ALA A 134 14.23 -24.48 15.67
C ALA A 134 13.79 -25.81 16.29
N THR A 135 14.32 -26.12 17.46
CA THR A 135 14.05 -27.29 18.29
C THR A 135 13.45 -26.84 19.62
N GLU A 136 12.55 -27.65 20.17
CA GLU A 136 12.05 -27.51 21.54
C GLU A 136 13.21 -27.20 22.50
N LYS A 137 13.03 -26.19 23.36
CA LYS A 137 14.05 -25.72 24.25
C LYS A 137 14.53 -26.87 25.11
N LYS A 138 15.76 -27.34 24.89
CA LYS A 138 16.40 -28.36 25.69
C LYS A 138 16.98 -27.69 26.93
N GLU A 139 16.23 -27.77 28.02
CA GLU A 139 16.57 -27.09 29.27
C GLU A 139 17.51 -27.92 30.19
N LEU A 140 17.62 -29.20 29.87
CA LEU A 140 18.42 -30.16 30.68
C LEU A 140 19.58 -30.69 29.86
N SER A 141 20.76 -30.71 30.43
CA SER A 141 21.99 -31.25 29.83
C SER A 141 22.67 -32.30 30.71
N CYS A 142 23.24 -33.30 30.09
CA CYS A 142 24.05 -34.29 30.78
C CYS A 142 25.53 -33.90 30.73
N LEU A 143 26.17 -33.72 31.87
CA LEU A 143 27.59 -33.34 31.95
C LEU A 143 28.54 -34.41 31.37
N VAL A 144 28.13 -35.69 31.39
CA VAL A 144 29.00 -36.83 30.97
C VAL A 144 28.91 -37.06 29.47
N CYS A 145 27.70 -37.21 28.91
CA CYS A 145 27.53 -37.51 27.49
C CYS A 145 27.15 -36.30 26.64
N LYS A 146 26.97 -35.11 27.24
CA LYS A 146 26.58 -33.84 26.61
C LYS A 146 25.30 -33.89 25.81
N SER A 147 24.45 -34.91 26.07
CA SER A 147 23.13 -35.02 25.48
C SER A 147 22.22 -33.99 26.14
N GLN A 148 21.43 -33.28 25.34
CA GLN A 148 20.46 -32.29 25.80
C GLN A 148 19.04 -32.88 25.67
N TYR A 149 18.21 -32.60 26.65
CA TYR A 149 16.82 -33.10 26.76
C TYR A 149 15.87 -31.95 27.02
N THR A 150 14.68 -32.06 26.51
CA THR A 150 13.55 -31.21 26.91
C THR A 150 12.99 -31.71 28.24
N GLU A 151 12.25 -30.87 28.98
CA GLU A 151 11.60 -31.35 30.23
C GLU A 151 10.70 -32.54 29.98
N LEU A 152 9.99 -32.60 28.87
CA LEU A 152 9.12 -33.72 28.50
C LEU A 152 9.89 -35.01 28.25
N GLU A 153 11.01 -34.94 27.53
CA GLU A 153 11.89 -36.10 27.31
C GLU A 153 12.55 -36.59 28.60
N ALA A 154 12.80 -35.70 29.53
CA ALA A 154 13.41 -36.04 30.81
C ALA A 154 12.41 -36.64 31.83
N MET A 155 11.11 -36.44 31.63
CA MET A 155 10.06 -36.97 32.47
C MET A 155 10.07 -38.51 32.51
N ASP A 156 10.48 -39.17 31.44
CA ASP A 156 10.56 -40.65 31.40
C ASP A 156 11.62 -41.17 32.34
N GLY A 157 12.55 -40.34 32.78
CA GLY A 157 13.68 -40.71 33.65
C GLY A 157 13.61 -40.09 35.05
N ILE A 158 12.47 -39.78 35.60
CA ILE A 158 12.29 -39.16 36.92
C ILE A 158 12.74 -40.15 38.02
N THR A 159 13.58 -39.66 38.92
CA THR A 159 14.02 -40.37 40.15
C THR A 159 13.94 -39.44 41.34
N GLU A 160 13.99 -39.99 42.56
CA GLU A 160 13.98 -39.22 43.81
C GLU A 160 15.12 -38.17 43.87
N LEU A 161 16.19 -38.37 43.10
CA LEU A 161 17.37 -37.47 43.04
C LEU A 161 17.37 -36.50 41.88
N GLY A 162 16.35 -36.54 40.99
CA GLY A 162 16.23 -35.69 39.80
C GLY A 162 16.05 -36.50 38.51
N PHE A 163 16.21 -35.81 37.37
CA PHE A 163 16.06 -36.42 36.05
C PHE A 163 17.30 -37.20 35.65
N LYS A 164 17.13 -38.43 35.18
CA LYS A 164 18.21 -39.26 34.66
C LYS A 164 18.36 -39.13 33.15
N CYS A 165 19.60 -39.11 32.70
CA CYS A 165 19.95 -39.16 31.28
C CYS A 165 19.54 -40.53 30.69
N GLY A 166 18.66 -40.55 29.68
CA GLY A 166 18.28 -41.81 29.00
C GLY A 166 19.43 -42.52 28.30
N ARG A 167 20.59 -41.89 28.10
CA ARG A 167 21.74 -42.43 27.39
C ARG A 167 22.82 -43.01 28.28
N CYS A 168 23.16 -42.36 29.39
CA CYS A 168 24.26 -42.78 30.28
C CYS A 168 23.81 -42.99 31.71
N GLY A 169 22.58 -42.72 32.09
CA GLY A 169 22.01 -42.93 33.41
C GLY A 169 22.41 -41.89 34.47
N ASN A 170 23.23 -40.91 34.13
CA ASN A 170 23.65 -39.83 35.06
C ASN A 170 22.56 -38.80 35.24
N ILE A 171 22.61 -38.03 36.32
CA ILE A 171 21.66 -36.95 36.62
C ILE A 171 21.87 -35.82 35.63
N LEU A 172 20.73 -35.30 35.13
CA LEU A 172 20.72 -34.14 34.24
C LEU A 172 20.80 -32.86 35.07
N GLU A 173 21.53 -31.88 34.57
CA GLU A 173 21.63 -30.55 35.13
C GLU A 173 20.90 -29.53 34.22
N VAL A 174 20.37 -28.48 34.82
CA VAL A 174 19.74 -27.38 34.10
C VAL A 174 20.80 -26.59 33.36
N VAL A 175 20.60 -26.34 32.08
CA VAL A 175 21.52 -25.50 31.28
C VAL A 175 21.54 -24.08 31.87
N PRO A 176 22.74 -23.53 32.18
CA PRO A 176 22.87 -22.22 32.81
C PRO A 176 22.24 -21.11 31.91
N GLU A 177 21.67 -20.10 32.59
CA GLU A 177 20.98 -18.97 31.92
C GLU A 177 21.91 -18.16 31.00
N GLU A 178 23.20 -18.22 31.16
CA GLU A 178 24.18 -17.52 30.33
C GLU A 178 24.16 -18.00 28.87
N GLU A 179 23.95 -19.29 28.61
CA GLU A 179 23.77 -19.84 27.27
C GLU A 179 22.41 -19.45 26.68
N ARG A 180 21.39 -19.26 27.53
CA ARG A 180 20.05 -18.76 27.14
C ARG A 180 20.06 -17.25 26.89
N ALA A 181 20.95 -16.50 27.53
CA ALA A 181 21.04 -15.06 27.41
C ALA A 181 21.49 -14.62 26.01
N SER A 182 22.31 -15.42 25.31
CA SER A 182 22.81 -15.08 23.98
C SER A 182 21.69 -15.05 22.92
N GLU A 183 20.65 -15.89 23.04
CA GLU A 183 19.53 -15.95 22.15
C GLU A 183 18.60 -14.73 22.30
N ASN A 184 18.48 -14.18 23.51
CA ASN A 184 17.69 -12.99 23.80
C ASN A 184 18.45 -11.68 23.49
N GLU A 185 19.75 -11.72 23.29
CA GLU A 185 20.58 -10.52 23.08
C GLU A 185 20.26 -9.87 21.73
N THR A 186 20.03 -10.66 20.69
CA THR A 186 19.64 -10.16 19.36
C THR A 186 18.31 -9.42 19.40
N THR A 187 17.32 -9.96 20.11
CA THR A 187 16.00 -9.32 20.30
C THR A 187 16.11 -8.06 21.15
N LYS A 188 16.91 -8.09 22.24
CA LYS A 188 17.17 -6.90 23.05
C LYS A 188 17.83 -5.79 22.23
N ARG A 189 18.84 -6.14 21.44
CA ARG A 189 19.56 -5.20 20.58
C ARG A 189 18.64 -4.59 19.51
N PHE A 190 17.81 -5.42 18.88
CA PHE A 190 16.81 -4.96 17.94
C PHE A 190 15.81 -3.99 18.58
N ASN A 191 15.27 -4.34 19.76
CA ASN A 191 14.32 -3.49 20.47
C ASN A 191 14.95 -2.15 20.87
N GLN A 192 16.20 -2.13 21.32
CA GLN A 192 16.92 -0.89 21.63
C GLN A 192 17.11 0.00 20.39
N GLN A 193 17.43 -0.61 19.24
CA GLN A 193 17.58 0.14 17.98
C GLN A 193 16.24 0.70 17.46
N MET A 194 15.14 -0.01 17.69
CA MET A 194 13.81 0.39 17.26
C MET A 194 13.08 1.31 18.24
N GLU A 195 13.58 1.45 19.46
CA GLU A 195 12.97 2.26 20.52
C GLU A 195 12.60 3.69 20.08
N PRO A 196 13.47 4.45 19.36
CA PRO A 196 13.12 5.80 18.92
C PRO A 196 11.90 5.84 18.00
N ILE A 197 11.77 4.85 17.10
CA ILE A 197 10.63 4.76 16.18
C ILE A 197 9.38 4.36 16.96
N GLN A 198 9.49 3.42 17.89
CA GLN A 198 8.37 2.98 18.73
C GLN A 198 7.80 4.13 19.59
N LYS A 199 8.67 4.93 20.20
CA LYS A 199 8.26 6.10 20.99
C LYS A 199 7.48 7.11 20.16
N LEU A 200 7.98 7.43 18.96
CA LEU A 200 7.27 8.33 18.04
C LEU A 200 5.92 7.76 17.59
N LEU A 201 5.84 6.46 17.33
CA LEU A 201 4.57 5.83 16.98
C LEU A 201 3.56 5.87 18.13
N GLN A 202 4.02 5.67 19.37
CA GLN A 202 3.16 5.80 20.57
C GLN A 202 2.67 7.23 20.75
N GLU A 203 3.50 8.24 20.54
CA GLU A 203 3.11 9.65 20.59
C GLU A 203 2.09 9.98 19.48
N ILE A 204 2.30 9.44 18.27
CA ILE A 204 1.36 9.60 17.16
C ILE A 204 0.01 8.95 17.45
N ASP A 205 0.00 7.78 18.08
CA ASP A 205 -1.25 7.10 18.46
C ASP A 205 -2.08 7.85 19.53
N GLN A 206 -1.42 8.71 20.32
CA GLN A 206 -2.10 9.59 21.28
C GLN A 206 -2.59 10.90 20.66
N THR A 207 -2.17 11.21 19.44
CA THR A 207 -2.51 12.45 18.74
C THR A 207 -3.38 12.20 17.52
N THR A 208 -4.20 13.17 17.14
CA THR A 208 -4.94 13.10 15.87
C THR A 208 -3.99 13.43 14.72
N VAL A 209 -3.77 12.45 13.85
CA VAL A 209 -2.97 12.64 12.63
C VAL A 209 -3.78 13.45 11.62
N PRO A 210 -3.25 14.55 11.06
CA PRO A 210 -3.94 15.30 10.03
C PRO A 210 -4.09 14.44 8.78
N GLU A 211 -5.27 14.46 8.19
CA GLU A 211 -5.45 13.89 6.85
C GLU A 211 -4.57 14.65 5.86
N ASN A 212 -3.98 13.94 4.96
CA ASN A 212 -3.21 14.51 3.86
C ASN A 212 -3.54 13.75 2.57
N ASN A 213 -4.80 13.86 2.19
CA ASN A 213 -5.28 13.36 0.91
C ASN A 213 -4.71 14.20 -0.22
N PHE A 214 -4.83 13.73 -1.47
CA PHE A 214 -4.26 14.41 -2.62
C PHE A 214 -4.74 15.87 -2.74
N ASP A 215 -6.03 16.13 -2.53
CA ASP A 215 -6.62 17.47 -2.67
C ASP A 215 -6.14 18.42 -1.57
N GLU A 216 -5.97 17.92 -0.35
CA GLU A 216 -5.39 18.69 0.75
C GLU A 216 -3.89 18.97 0.52
N ALA A 217 -3.15 17.97 0.05
CA ALA A 217 -1.74 18.12 -0.28
C ALA A 217 -1.55 19.14 -1.40
N LEU A 218 -2.45 19.17 -2.39
CA LEU A 218 -2.46 20.14 -3.47
C LEU A 218 -2.78 21.57 -2.97
N ALA A 219 -3.75 21.69 -2.05
CA ALA A 219 -4.09 22.99 -1.45
C ALA A 219 -2.92 23.57 -0.63
N LYS A 220 -2.10 22.72 -0.03
CA LYS A 220 -0.90 23.10 0.74
C LYS A 220 0.37 23.22 -0.12
N GLN A 221 0.27 23.04 -1.44
CA GLN A 221 1.42 23.05 -2.34
C GLN A 221 2.17 24.38 -2.28
N LYS A 222 3.48 24.30 -2.07
CA LYS A 222 4.37 25.46 -2.15
C LYS A 222 4.91 25.62 -3.55
N ALA A 223 4.78 26.80 -4.10
CA ALA A 223 5.31 27.14 -5.43
C ALA A 223 6.82 26.92 -5.50
N ILE A 224 7.28 26.39 -6.62
CA ILE A 224 8.69 26.18 -6.91
C ILE A 224 9.19 27.39 -7.70
N THR A 225 10.29 27.97 -7.27
CA THR A 225 10.99 29.00 -8.04
C THR A 225 11.66 28.34 -9.24
N ARG A 226 11.19 28.71 -10.44
CA ARG A 226 11.78 28.24 -11.70
C ARG A 226 12.54 29.38 -12.36
N THR A 227 13.59 29.02 -13.11
CA THR A 227 14.34 29.94 -13.92
C THR A 227 13.69 30.13 -15.29
N ASP A 228 13.94 31.26 -15.95
CA ASP A 228 13.42 31.55 -17.30
C ASP A 228 13.84 30.52 -18.35
N ALA A 229 14.94 29.80 -18.09
CA ALA A 229 15.43 28.72 -18.96
C ALA A 229 14.54 27.44 -18.86
N ASN A 230 13.77 27.29 -17.80
CA ASN A 230 12.89 26.12 -17.60
C ASN A 230 11.55 26.55 -16.96
N PRO A 231 10.70 27.25 -17.70
CA PRO A 231 9.43 27.76 -17.19
C PRO A 231 8.47 26.62 -16.82
N ALA A 232 7.58 26.88 -15.87
CA ALA A 232 6.52 25.94 -15.54
C ALA A 232 5.58 25.77 -16.74
N ALA A 233 5.29 24.53 -17.11
CA ALA A 233 4.26 24.27 -18.12
C ALA A 233 2.89 24.68 -17.56
N ARG A 234 2.20 25.59 -18.26
CA ARG A 234 0.82 25.94 -17.93
C ARG A 234 -0.09 24.83 -18.40
N THR A 235 -0.74 24.17 -17.46
CA THR A 235 -1.62 23.04 -17.74
C THR A 235 -2.95 23.22 -17.05
N GLU A 236 -4.02 22.78 -17.71
CA GLU A 236 -5.37 22.67 -17.14
C GLU A 236 -5.74 21.22 -16.94
N ILE A 237 -6.43 20.91 -15.85
CA ILE A 237 -6.92 19.58 -15.55
C ILE A 237 -8.10 19.29 -16.46
N ILE A 238 -8.11 18.13 -17.10
CA ILE A 238 -9.24 17.65 -17.87
C ILE A 238 -9.88 16.51 -17.07
N ASP A 239 -11.02 16.79 -16.47
CA ASP A 239 -11.89 15.75 -15.99
C ASP A 239 -12.59 15.12 -17.19
N ASN A 240 -12.10 13.97 -17.62
CA ASN A 240 -12.69 13.24 -18.74
C ASN A 240 -13.54 12.09 -18.20
N PRO A 241 -14.83 12.32 -17.89
CA PRO A 241 -15.73 11.29 -17.38
C PRO A 241 -15.98 10.18 -18.40
N ASN A 242 -15.64 10.40 -19.68
CA ASN A 242 -15.97 9.52 -20.80
C ASN A 242 -14.84 8.54 -21.21
N ARG A 243 -13.73 8.47 -20.49
CA ARG A 243 -12.59 7.61 -20.89
C ARG A 243 -12.92 6.11 -20.90
N ASN A 244 -13.94 5.70 -20.16
CA ASN A 244 -14.40 4.29 -20.12
C ASN A 244 -15.42 3.93 -21.21
N LEU A 245 -15.85 4.87 -22.05
CA LEU A 245 -16.95 4.67 -22.98
C LEU A 245 -16.56 4.66 -24.45
N GLN A 246 -15.30 4.92 -24.79
CA GLN A 246 -14.83 4.78 -26.16
C GLN A 246 -14.29 3.37 -26.39
N SER A 247 -15.18 2.47 -26.81
CA SER A 247 -14.80 1.25 -27.50
C SER A 247 -13.95 1.61 -28.72
N THR A 248 -12.83 0.89 -28.91
CA THR A 248 -11.92 1.03 -30.04
C THR A 248 -12.56 0.81 -31.43
N LYS A 249 -13.87 0.58 -31.51
CA LYS A 249 -14.63 0.33 -32.74
C LYS A 249 -15.78 1.32 -32.99
N GLY A 250 -15.76 2.52 -32.37
CA GLY A 250 -16.74 3.59 -32.72
C GLY A 250 -18.19 3.35 -32.28
N LEU A 251 -18.48 2.31 -31.52
CA LEU A 251 -19.79 2.09 -30.93
C LEU A 251 -19.83 2.84 -29.58
N ALA A 252 -20.54 3.96 -29.55
CA ALA A 252 -20.89 4.66 -28.32
C ALA A 252 -21.87 3.78 -27.53
N LEU A 253 -21.35 3.07 -26.53
CA LEU A 253 -22.20 2.39 -25.54
C LEU A 253 -22.83 3.48 -24.66
N LYS A 254 -24.15 3.68 -24.80
CA LYS A 254 -24.90 4.48 -23.84
C LYS A 254 -24.73 3.81 -22.47
N PRO A 255 -24.45 4.56 -21.39
CA PRO A 255 -24.39 3.97 -20.06
C PRO A 255 -25.79 3.47 -19.69
N GLU A 256 -26.01 2.16 -19.76
CA GLU A 256 -27.17 1.56 -19.12
C GLU A 256 -26.95 1.70 -17.61
N LYS A 257 -27.87 2.42 -16.99
CA LYS A 257 -27.94 2.45 -15.52
C LYS A 257 -28.38 1.06 -15.07
N ILE A 258 -27.44 0.24 -14.67
CA ILE A 258 -27.73 -1.03 -14.00
C ILE A 258 -28.21 -0.65 -12.60
N SER A 259 -29.52 -0.62 -12.41
CA SER A 259 -30.11 -0.55 -11.08
C SER A 259 -30.04 -1.95 -10.48
N VAL A 260 -29.08 -2.19 -9.62
CA VAL A 260 -29.02 -3.39 -8.80
C VAL A 260 -30.02 -3.19 -7.66
N SER A 261 -31.21 -3.74 -7.79
CA SER A 261 -32.11 -3.90 -6.65
C SER A 261 -31.65 -5.12 -5.87
N VAL A 262 -31.16 -4.92 -4.67
CA VAL A 262 -30.94 -6.00 -3.71
C VAL A 262 -32.32 -6.41 -3.20
N GLN A 263 -32.90 -7.43 -3.81
CA GLN A 263 -34.14 -8.06 -3.33
C GLN A 263 -33.77 -9.28 -2.50
N ASP A 264 -34.40 -9.44 -1.35
CA ASP A 264 -34.24 -10.64 -0.53
C ASP A 264 -34.78 -11.88 -1.28
N ASP A 265 -34.11 -13.01 -1.13
CA ASP A 265 -34.47 -14.28 -1.82
C ASP A 265 -35.93 -14.71 -1.60
N GLU A 266 -36.55 -14.29 -0.50
CA GLU A 266 -37.96 -14.57 -0.21
C GLU A 266 -38.92 -13.74 -1.08
N THR A 267 -38.55 -12.47 -1.37
CA THR A 267 -39.39 -11.61 -2.22
C THR A 267 -39.35 -12.05 -3.68
N VAL A 268 -38.18 -12.49 -4.16
CA VAL A 268 -38.02 -13.06 -5.51
C VAL A 268 -38.87 -14.32 -5.67
N LYS A 269 -38.85 -15.23 -4.71
CA LYS A 269 -39.68 -16.46 -4.72
C LYS A 269 -41.18 -16.17 -4.66
N GLN A 270 -41.59 -15.10 -3.98
CA GLN A 270 -42.99 -14.65 -3.95
C GLN A 270 -43.44 -14.07 -5.29
N GLU A 271 -42.59 -13.29 -5.92
CA GLU A 271 -42.87 -12.70 -7.24
C GLU A 271 -42.93 -13.78 -8.34
N GLU A 272 -42.02 -14.77 -8.31
CA GLU A 272 -42.05 -15.89 -9.24
C GLU A 272 -43.35 -16.71 -9.10
N ARG A 273 -43.77 -17.05 -7.87
CA ARG A 273 -45.06 -17.73 -7.62
C ARG A 273 -46.26 -16.93 -8.07
N ALA A 274 -46.22 -15.57 -7.87
CA ALA A 274 -47.27 -14.71 -8.33
C ALA A 274 -47.33 -14.61 -9.88
N ALA A 275 -46.15 -14.59 -10.52
CA ALA A 275 -46.04 -14.60 -11.98
C ALA A 275 -46.55 -15.92 -12.59
N GLU A 276 -46.17 -17.08 -11.99
CA GLU A 276 -46.67 -18.39 -12.41
C GLU A 276 -48.19 -18.48 -12.26
N ALA A 277 -48.74 -18.00 -11.13
CA ALA A 277 -50.20 -18.04 -10.89
C ALA A 277 -50.94 -17.14 -11.89
N ARG A 278 -50.39 -15.97 -12.32
CA ARG A 278 -50.96 -15.13 -13.36
C ARG A 278 -50.91 -15.80 -14.71
N ALA A 279 -49.76 -16.42 -15.07
CA ALA A 279 -49.63 -17.12 -16.34
C ALA A 279 -50.57 -18.38 -16.43
N ARG A 280 -50.79 -19.03 -15.32
CA ARG A 280 -51.77 -20.14 -15.26
C ARG A 280 -53.21 -19.67 -15.45
N ARG A 281 -53.63 -18.61 -14.79
CA ARG A 281 -54.95 -17.98 -14.97
C ARG A 281 -55.19 -17.51 -16.39
N GLU A 282 -54.15 -16.92 -17.03
CA GLU A 282 -54.21 -16.47 -18.40
C GLU A 282 -54.34 -17.61 -19.40
N LYS A 283 -53.66 -18.74 -19.17
CA LYS A 283 -53.81 -19.98 -19.94
C LYS A 283 -55.20 -20.59 -19.77
N GLU A 284 -55.73 -20.66 -18.55
CA GLU A 284 -57.08 -21.15 -18.27
C GLU A 284 -58.15 -20.24 -18.91
N ALA A 285 -57.94 -18.93 -18.84
CA ALA A 285 -58.85 -17.96 -19.52
C ALA A 285 -58.83 -18.13 -21.04
N ARG A 286 -57.68 -18.37 -21.66
CA ARG A 286 -57.55 -18.65 -23.11
C ARG A 286 -58.18 -19.97 -23.52
N GLN A 287 -58.11 -20.99 -22.66
CA GLN A 287 -58.73 -22.29 -22.90
C GLN A 287 -60.26 -22.28 -22.75
N ASN A 288 -60.77 -21.40 -21.88
CA ASN A 288 -62.21 -21.26 -21.61
C ASN A 288 -62.87 -20.17 -22.48
N ALA A 289 -62.10 -19.47 -23.34
CA ALA A 289 -62.69 -18.54 -24.32
C ALA A 289 -63.40 -19.37 -25.40
N LEU A 290 -64.74 -19.30 -25.43
CA LEU A 290 -65.57 -19.92 -26.46
C LEU A 290 -65.18 -19.34 -27.82
N PRO A 291 -65.07 -20.17 -28.89
CA PRO A 291 -64.91 -19.70 -30.24
C PRO A 291 -66.18 -18.92 -30.65
N GLY A 292 -66.03 -17.63 -31.02
CA GLY A 292 -67.09 -16.82 -31.56
C GLY A 292 -67.40 -17.15 -33.01
#